data_67da8339366fc934119fd90d374bee46
#
_entry.id   67da8339366fc934119fd90d374bee46
#
_cell.length_a   1.000
_cell.length_b   1.000
_cell.length_c   1.000
_cell.angle_alpha   90.00
_cell.angle_beta   90.00
_cell.angle_gamma   90.00
#
_symmetry.space_group_name_H-M   'P 1'
#
loop_
_entity.id
_entity.type
_entity.pdbx_description
1 polymer ?
#
loop_
_entity_poly.entity_id
_entity_poly.type
_entity_poly.pdbx_seq_one_letter_code
_entity_poly.pdbx_strand_id
1 'polypeptide(L)'
;MARGCRLAARAFPAYAGLGDLLCASHHRHALELLGSPATEGWQVATGLTPAQVDANGFGLYTAAHYDELVDCPVEMGRFWRGSFTVGGVPHEFVVAGAAPSFDGERLLADTQKICEAEIAFWHADGSQPPMDRYVFMLNVVDDNYGGLEHRNSTALICGRRDL
;
A
#
# COMPACT_ATOMS: atom_id res chain seq x y z
N MET A 1 11.87 13.77 26.80
CA MET A 1 12.77 13.03 25.89
C MET A 1 12.05 11.75 25.46
N ALA A 2 11.42 11.76 24.29
CA ALA A 2 10.72 10.59 23.77
C ALA A 2 11.77 9.70 23.08
N ARG A 3 11.98 8.49 23.60
CA ARG A 3 12.78 7.47 22.91
C ARG A 3 11.91 6.89 21.79
N GLY A 4 12.19 7.32 20.56
CA GLY A 4 11.52 6.81 19.37
C GLY A 4 11.70 5.30 19.21
N CYS A 5 10.60 4.61 19.04
CA CYS A 5 10.61 3.20 18.65
C CYS A 5 10.91 3.10 17.15
N ARG A 6 12.04 2.51 16.82
CA ARG A 6 12.37 2.17 15.43
C ARG A 6 11.66 0.88 15.09
N LEU A 7 10.53 0.96 14.38
CA LEU A 7 10.03 -0.20 13.66
C LEU A 7 10.97 -0.43 12.48
N ALA A 8 11.65 -1.57 12.47
CA ALA A 8 12.52 -1.96 11.39
C ALA A 8 11.69 -2.21 10.14
N ALA A 9 11.79 -1.34 9.14
CA ALA A 9 11.44 -1.66 7.78
C ALA A 9 12.41 -2.76 7.28
N ARG A 10 12.13 -4.02 7.61
CA ARG A 10 12.84 -5.19 7.13
C ARG A 10 11.97 -5.87 6.10
N ALA A 11 11.95 -5.37 4.88
CA ALA A 11 11.38 -6.16 3.81
C ALA A 11 12.10 -6.03 2.47
N PHE A 12 12.77 -4.93 2.12
CA PHE A 12 13.43 -4.87 0.79
C PHE A 12 14.74 -4.07 0.85
N PRO A 13 15.81 -4.53 0.15
CA PRO A 13 17.13 -3.86 0.15
C PRO A 13 17.13 -2.46 -0.51
N ALA A 14 16.04 -2.04 -1.15
CA ALA A 14 15.90 -0.70 -1.71
C ALA A 14 15.67 0.41 -0.66
N TYR A 15 15.43 0.07 0.61
CA TYR A 15 15.09 1.01 1.69
C TYR A 15 16.23 1.30 2.67
N ALA A 16 17.46 1.00 2.32
CA ALA A 16 18.62 1.38 3.12
C ALA A 16 18.79 2.91 3.11
N GLY A 17 18.25 3.58 4.12
CA GLY A 17 18.27 5.05 4.27
C GLY A 17 16.99 5.65 4.86
N LEU A 18 15.91 4.86 4.97
CA LEU A 18 14.59 5.31 5.46
C LEU A 18 14.44 5.30 7.00
N GLY A 19 15.49 4.95 7.75
CA GLY A 19 15.43 4.85 9.22
C GLY A 19 14.97 6.10 9.96
N ASP A 20 15.00 7.26 9.32
CA ASP A 20 14.61 8.54 9.90
C ASP A 20 13.21 9.03 9.47
N LEU A 21 12.56 8.29 8.55
CA LEU A 21 11.26 8.68 7.97
C LEU A 21 10.05 8.04 8.68
N LEU A 22 10.27 7.06 9.56
CA LEU A 22 9.21 6.34 10.22
C LEU A 22 9.22 6.61 11.72
N CYS A 23 8.18 7.24 12.25
CA CYS A 23 7.92 7.34 13.68
C CYS A 23 6.61 6.63 14.04
N ALA A 24 6.70 5.45 14.66
CA ALA A 24 5.54 4.76 15.19
C ALA A 24 5.36 5.07 16.68
N SER A 25 4.16 5.47 17.06
CA SER A 25 3.79 5.69 18.47
C SER A 25 3.02 4.49 19.00
N HIS A 26 3.66 3.70 19.89
CA HIS A 26 3.03 2.54 20.53
C HIS A 26 1.80 2.88 21.39
N HIS A 27 1.67 4.11 21.84
CA HIS A 27 0.58 4.52 22.74
C HIS A 27 -0.69 4.95 22.01
N ARG A 28 -0.66 5.13 20.68
CA ARG A 28 -1.80 5.65 19.92
C ARG A 28 -2.15 4.82 18.68
N HIS A 29 -1.49 3.69 18.47
CA HIS A 29 -1.60 2.91 17.23
C HIS A 29 -1.57 3.83 15.99
N ALA A 30 -0.54 4.64 15.91
CA ALA A 30 -0.39 5.65 14.88
C ALA A 30 1.00 5.56 14.23
N LEU A 31 1.05 5.81 12.93
CA LEU A 31 2.25 5.89 12.11
C LEU A 31 2.34 7.31 11.53
N GLU A 32 3.45 7.98 11.76
CA GLU A 32 3.75 9.26 11.14
C GLU A 32 4.85 9.09 10.10
N LEU A 33 4.55 9.45 8.86
CA LEU A 33 5.45 9.38 7.71
C LEU A 33 5.89 10.80 7.36
N LEU A 34 7.15 11.11 7.56
CA LEU A 34 7.70 12.45 7.35
C LEU A 34 8.37 12.54 5.97
N GLY A 35 7.91 13.49 5.14
CA GLY A 35 8.60 13.87 3.92
C GLY A 35 9.85 14.68 4.22
N SER A 36 10.86 14.58 3.37
CA SER A 36 12.10 15.33 3.42
C SER A 36 12.51 15.78 1.99
N PRO A 37 13.49 16.68 1.82
CA PRO A 37 14.00 17.01 0.50
C PRO A 37 14.48 15.78 -0.30
N ALA A 38 14.92 14.72 0.37
CA ALA A 38 15.33 13.47 -0.28
C ALA A 38 14.14 12.67 -0.85
N THR A 39 12.90 12.96 -0.40
CA THR A 39 11.66 12.32 -0.85
C THR A 39 10.87 13.18 -1.84
N GLU A 40 11.47 14.19 -2.45
CA GLU A 40 10.81 15.02 -3.44
C GLU A 40 10.25 14.18 -4.60
N GLY A 41 8.95 14.33 -4.88
CA GLY A 41 8.21 13.57 -5.88
C GLY A 41 7.87 12.12 -5.48
N TRP A 42 8.10 11.74 -4.23
CA TRP A 42 7.62 10.48 -3.68
C TRP A 42 6.16 10.59 -3.28
N GLN A 43 5.51 9.44 -3.25
CA GLN A 43 4.15 9.24 -2.78
C GLN A 43 4.12 8.12 -1.74
N VAL A 44 3.03 8.05 -0.99
CA VAL A 44 2.78 6.99 0.00
C VAL A 44 1.51 6.25 -0.38
N ALA A 45 1.53 4.92 -0.29
CA ALA A 45 0.37 4.05 -0.36
C ALA A 45 0.38 3.07 0.83
N THR A 46 -0.75 2.92 1.51
CA THR A 46 -0.91 2.00 2.65
C THR A 46 -2.39 1.71 2.90
N GLY A 47 -2.68 0.56 3.51
CA GLY A 47 -4.01 0.20 4.02
C GLY A 47 -4.44 0.99 5.26
N LEU A 48 -3.53 1.67 5.96
CA LEU A 48 -3.83 2.44 7.17
C LEU A 48 -4.79 3.60 6.91
N THR A 49 -5.59 3.96 7.92
CA THR A 49 -6.51 5.09 7.84
C THR A 49 -5.76 6.42 7.93
N PRO A 50 -5.82 7.30 6.90
CA PRO A 50 -5.21 8.60 6.97
C PRO A 50 -5.94 9.49 7.97
N ALA A 51 -5.21 10.11 8.92
CA ALA A 51 -5.73 11.09 9.87
C ALA A 51 -5.40 12.52 9.45
N GLN A 52 -4.15 12.76 9.06
CA GLN A 52 -3.69 14.06 8.59
C GLN A 52 -2.51 13.83 7.65
N VAL A 53 -2.78 13.81 6.35
CA VAL A 53 -1.78 13.58 5.30
C VAL A 53 -1.81 14.69 4.25
N ASP A 54 -0.68 14.90 3.59
CA ASP A 54 -0.58 15.80 2.44
C ASP A 54 -1.08 15.13 1.15
N ALA A 55 -1.01 15.85 0.03
CA ALA A 55 -1.44 15.36 -1.28
C ALA A 55 -0.63 14.15 -1.79
N ASN A 56 0.57 13.92 -1.26
CA ASN A 56 1.44 12.80 -1.60
C ASN A 56 1.29 11.63 -0.62
N GLY A 57 0.49 11.79 0.44
CA GLY A 57 0.25 10.79 1.46
C GLY A 57 1.24 10.82 2.62
N PHE A 58 2.13 11.81 2.72
CA PHE A 58 2.96 11.96 3.91
C PHE A 58 2.17 12.59 5.04
N GLY A 59 2.37 12.11 6.26
CA GLY A 59 1.72 12.60 7.46
C GLY A 59 1.30 11.49 8.41
N LEU A 60 0.22 11.74 9.15
CA LEU A 60 -0.25 10.87 10.22
C LEU A 60 -1.31 9.90 9.74
N TYR A 61 -1.10 8.62 10.06
CA TYR A 61 -2.04 7.51 9.89
C TYR A 61 -2.40 6.92 11.24
N THR A 62 -3.58 6.33 11.34
CA THR A 62 -4.07 5.67 12.55
C THR A 62 -4.51 4.24 12.26
N ALA A 63 -4.47 3.40 13.29
CA ALA A 63 -5.02 2.05 13.32
C ALA A 63 -5.90 1.88 14.56
N ALA A 64 -6.89 1.00 14.51
CA ALA A 64 -7.76 0.72 15.66
C ALA A 64 -7.00 0.01 16.80
N HIS A 65 -6.00 -0.80 16.46
CA HIS A 65 -5.17 -1.55 17.40
C HIS A 65 -3.80 -1.89 16.78
N TYR A 66 -2.92 -2.46 17.59
CA TYR A 66 -1.55 -2.78 17.18
C TYR A 66 -1.48 -3.78 16.00
N ASP A 67 -2.32 -4.80 16.02
CA ASP A 67 -2.32 -5.82 14.97
C ASP A 67 -2.68 -5.24 13.59
N GLU A 68 -3.61 -4.29 13.54
CA GLU A 68 -3.90 -3.55 12.30
C GLU A 68 -2.70 -2.69 11.85
N LEU A 69 -2.04 -2.02 12.82
CA LEU A 69 -0.88 -1.19 12.52
C LEU A 69 0.25 -1.98 11.86
N VAL A 70 0.52 -3.18 12.35
CA VAL A 70 1.62 -4.02 11.83
C VAL A 70 1.25 -4.86 10.63
N ASP A 71 -0.05 -5.06 10.38
CA ASP A 71 -0.57 -5.78 9.22
C ASP A 71 -0.63 -4.92 7.96
N CYS A 72 -0.55 -3.60 8.08
CA CYS A 72 -0.63 -2.71 6.92
C CYS A 72 0.77 -2.37 6.38
N PRO A 73 1.21 -2.94 5.25
CA PRO A 73 2.43 -2.52 4.59
C PRO A 73 2.34 -1.08 4.10
N VAL A 74 3.50 -0.46 3.91
CA VAL A 74 3.62 0.90 3.39
C VAL A 74 4.55 0.89 2.19
N GLU A 75 4.06 1.33 1.04
CA GLU A 75 4.87 1.62 -0.14
C GLU A 75 5.19 3.11 -0.17
N MET A 76 6.46 3.46 -0.33
CA MET A 76 6.92 4.86 -0.44
C MET A 76 7.90 5.00 -1.59
N GLY A 77 7.63 5.91 -2.50
CA GLY A 77 8.51 6.13 -3.63
C GLY A 77 7.82 6.81 -4.80
N ARG A 78 8.45 6.71 -5.96
CA ARG A 78 7.86 7.10 -7.23
C ARG A 78 7.28 5.87 -7.88
N PHE A 79 5.96 5.81 -7.96
CA PHE A 79 5.24 4.69 -8.55
C PHE A 79 4.07 5.18 -9.39
N TRP A 80 3.63 4.34 -10.31
CA TRP A 80 2.36 4.53 -10.99
C TRP A 80 1.22 4.23 -10.02
N ARG A 81 0.12 4.98 -10.13
CA ARG A 81 -1.06 4.83 -9.28
C ARG A 81 -2.31 4.90 -10.13
N GLY A 82 -3.23 3.97 -9.89
CA GLY A 82 -4.56 3.97 -10.44
C GLY A 82 -5.58 3.48 -9.42
N SER A 83 -6.88 3.70 -9.70
CA SER A 83 -7.95 3.32 -8.78
C SER A 83 -9.23 2.95 -9.52
N PHE A 84 -10.04 2.10 -8.87
CA PHE A 84 -11.39 1.72 -9.30
C PHE A 84 -12.26 1.45 -8.06
N THR A 85 -13.56 1.24 -8.27
CA THR A 85 -14.49 0.93 -7.17
C THR A 85 -15.28 -0.32 -7.51
N VAL A 86 -15.36 -1.27 -6.59
CA VAL A 86 -16.18 -2.49 -6.71
C VAL A 86 -16.94 -2.73 -5.41
N GLY A 87 -18.24 -3.04 -5.50
CA GLY A 87 -19.07 -3.28 -4.33
C GLY A 87 -19.16 -2.10 -3.36
N GLY A 88 -18.96 -0.86 -3.84
CA GLY A 88 -18.88 0.34 -3.02
C GLY A 88 -17.54 0.55 -2.32
N VAL A 89 -16.60 -0.39 -2.44
CA VAL A 89 -15.25 -0.31 -1.85
C VAL A 89 -14.27 0.29 -2.86
N PRO A 90 -13.57 1.39 -2.53
CA PRO A 90 -12.49 1.91 -3.35
C PRO A 90 -11.27 0.97 -3.30
N HIS A 91 -10.73 0.69 -4.48
CA HIS A 91 -9.51 -0.07 -4.69
C HIS A 91 -8.45 0.83 -5.29
N GLU A 92 -7.24 0.73 -4.80
CA GLU A 92 -6.07 1.44 -5.30
C GLU A 92 -5.03 0.43 -5.74
N PHE A 93 -4.39 0.66 -6.89
CA PHE A 93 -3.26 -0.13 -7.35
C PHE A 93 -2.05 0.77 -7.54
N VAL A 94 -0.94 0.43 -6.89
CA VAL A 94 0.35 1.12 -7.07
C VAL A 94 1.38 0.16 -7.63
N VAL A 95 2.20 0.65 -8.58
CA VAL A 95 3.23 -0.16 -9.25
C VAL A 95 4.56 0.58 -9.21
N ALA A 96 5.50 0.06 -8.43
CA ALA A 96 6.87 0.55 -8.37
C ALA A 96 7.77 -0.22 -9.36
N GLY A 97 8.69 0.47 -10.01
CA GLY A 97 9.68 -0.14 -10.91
C GLY A 97 9.17 -0.56 -12.29
N ALA A 98 7.95 -0.20 -12.67
CA ALA A 98 7.40 -0.49 -13.99
C ALA A 98 8.21 0.19 -15.11
N ALA A 99 8.25 -0.47 -16.29
CA ALA A 99 8.84 0.13 -17.49
C ALA A 99 7.97 1.29 -18.01
N PRO A 100 8.53 2.25 -18.78
CA PRO A 100 7.73 3.33 -19.37
C PRO A 100 6.61 2.86 -20.32
N SER A 101 6.71 1.65 -20.85
CA SER A 101 5.72 1.01 -21.73
C SER A 101 4.62 0.26 -20.96
N PHE A 102 4.63 0.30 -19.65
CA PHE A 102 3.66 -0.39 -18.80
C PHE A 102 2.22 0.11 -19.06
N ASP A 103 1.33 -0.83 -19.30
CA ASP A 103 -0.10 -0.56 -19.54
C ASP A 103 -0.90 -0.65 -18.22
N GLY A 104 -0.89 0.44 -17.47
CA GLY A 104 -1.59 0.54 -16.21
C GLY A 104 -3.11 0.49 -16.33
N GLU A 105 -3.67 1.01 -17.41
CA GLU A 105 -5.13 0.98 -17.65
C GLU A 105 -5.63 -0.45 -17.86
N ARG A 106 -4.87 -1.26 -18.60
CA ARG A 106 -5.17 -2.67 -18.76
C ARG A 106 -5.10 -3.42 -17.43
N LEU A 107 -4.03 -3.17 -16.65
CA LEU A 107 -3.89 -3.79 -15.33
C LEU A 107 -5.09 -3.47 -14.44
N LEU A 108 -5.53 -2.20 -14.39
CA LEU A 108 -6.71 -1.80 -13.61
C LEU A 108 -7.97 -2.50 -14.09
N ALA A 109 -8.22 -2.50 -15.41
CA ALA A 109 -9.43 -3.09 -15.97
C ALA A 109 -9.51 -4.60 -15.71
N ASP A 110 -8.39 -5.31 -15.77
CA ASP A 110 -8.35 -6.75 -15.48
C ASP A 110 -8.46 -7.03 -13.98
N THR A 111 -7.78 -6.25 -13.13
CA THR A 111 -7.91 -6.36 -11.67
C THR A 111 -9.35 -6.06 -11.22
N GLN A 112 -10.00 -5.04 -11.78
CA GLN A 112 -11.38 -4.72 -11.46
C GLN A 112 -12.32 -5.90 -11.73
N LYS A 113 -12.20 -6.57 -12.87
CA LYS A 113 -13.01 -7.77 -13.21
C LYS A 113 -12.80 -8.90 -12.19
N ILE A 114 -11.54 -9.09 -11.75
CA ILE A 114 -11.23 -10.10 -10.73
C ILE A 114 -11.91 -9.74 -9.41
N CYS A 115 -11.78 -8.50 -8.97
CA CYS A 115 -12.43 -8.04 -7.73
C CYS A 115 -13.96 -8.10 -7.81
N GLU A 116 -14.56 -7.80 -8.96
CA GLU A 116 -16.00 -7.96 -9.19
C GLU A 116 -16.43 -9.43 -9.02
N ALA A 117 -15.68 -10.36 -9.60
CA ALA A 117 -15.96 -11.79 -9.47
C ALA A 117 -15.80 -12.30 -8.04
N GLU A 118 -14.74 -11.90 -7.35
CA GLU A 118 -14.47 -12.28 -5.95
C GLU A 118 -15.54 -11.72 -4.99
N ILE A 119 -15.89 -10.45 -5.11
CA ILE A 119 -16.92 -9.84 -4.27
C ILE A 119 -18.29 -10.49 -4.55
N ALA A 120 -18.64 -10.73 -5.81
CA ALA A 120 -19.88 -11.42 -6.14
C ALA A 120 -19.93 -12.86 -5.59
N PHE A 121 -18.80 -13.55 -5.55
CA PHE A 121 -18.71 -14.91 -5.02
C PHE A 121 -18.86 -14.93 -3.49
N TRP A 122 -18.08 -14.11 -2.77
CA TRP A 122 -18.06 -14.14 -1.31
C TRP A 122 -19.25 -13.42 -0.65
N HIS A 123 -19.87 -12.47 -1.35
CA HIS A 123 -20.96 -11.63 -0.86
C HIS A 123 -22.23 -11.80 -1.69
N ALA A 124 -22.48 -13.02 -2.20
CA ALA A 124 -23.69 -13.37 -2.97
C ALA A 124 -24.99 -13.16 -2.19
N ASP A 125 -24.93 -13.12 -0.87
CA ASP A 125 -26.04 -12.81 0.04
C ASP A 125 -26.32 -11.30 0.18
N GLY A 126 -25.58 -10.44 -0.51
CA GLY A 126 -25.69 -8.98 -0.43
C GLY A 126 -25.00 -8.35 0.79
N SER A 127 -24.22 -9.12 1.55
CA SER A 127 -23.39 -8.57 2.63
C SER A 127 -22.32 -7.64 2.06
N GLN A 128 -21.87 -6.70 2.88
CA GLN A 128 -20.79 -5.79 2.48
C GLN A 128 -19.41 -6.44 2.68
N PRO A 129 -18.44 -6.16 1.80
CA PRO A 129 -17.06 -6.54 2.04
C PRO A 129 -16.54 -6.01 3.39
N PRO A 130 -15.70 -6.76 4.10
CA PRO A 130 -15.27 -6.41 5.46
C PRO A 130 -14.18 -5.32 5.52
N MET A 131 -13.98 -4.57 4.45
CA MET A 131 -12.98 -3.50 4.36
C MET A 131 -13.59 -2.23 3.74
N ASP A 132 -13.13 -1.08 4.21
CA ASP A 132 -13.56 0.24 3.69
C ASP A 132 -12.75 0.68 2.46
N ARG A 133 -11.62 0.01 2.20
CA ARG A 133 -10.71 0.25 1.07
C ARG A 133 -9.79 -0.96 0.89
N TYR A 134 -9.22 -1.11 -0.31
CA TYR A 134 -8.20 -2.12 -0.59
C TYR A 134 -7.03 -1.54 -1.39
N VAL A 135 -5.78 -1.93 -1.06
CA VAL A 135 -4.58 -1.42 -1.71
C VAL A 135 -3.72 -2.57 -2.24
N PHE A 136 -3.51 -2.60 -3.56
CA PHE A 136 -2.55 -3.48 -4.22
C PHE A 136 -1.21 -2.74 -4.37
N MET A 137 -0.12 -3.32 -3.87
CA MET A 137 1.22 -2.78 -3.95
C MET A 137 2.11 -3.74 -4.72
N LEU A 138 2.41 -3.43 -5.98
CA LEU A 138 3.24 -4.27 -6.85
C LEU A 138 4.63 -3.66 -7.01
N ASN A 139 5.65 -4.43 -6.66
CA ASN A 139 7.04 -4.10 -6.92
C ASN A 139 7.57 -4.93 -8.10
N VAL A 140 7.95 -4.26 -9.18
CA VAL A 140 8.49 -4.87 -10.39
C VAL A 140 10.00 -4.92 -10.28
N VAL A 141 10.54 -6.13 -10.28
CA VAL A 141 11.98 -6.41 -10.13
C VAL A 141 12.52 -7.15 -11.36
N ASP A 142 13.83 -7.37 -11.42
CA ASP A 142 14.41 -8.04 -12.59
C ASP A 142 14.07 -9.53 -12.65
N ASP A 143 14.08 -10.22 -11.50
CA ASP A 143 13.76 -11.64 -11.41
C ASP A 143 13.31 -11.97 -9.98
N ASN A 144 12.01 -12.06 -9.78
CA ASN A 144 11.40 -12.59 -8.56
C ASN A 144 9.88 -12.71 -8.75
N TYR A 145 9.24 -13.50 -7.90
CA TYR A 145 7.79 -13.68 -7.87
C TYR A 145 7.33 -13.94 -6.44
N GLY A 146 6.23 -13.32 -6.03
CA GLY A 146 5.62 -13.57 -4.74
C GLY A 146 4.53 -12.59 -4.38
N GLY A 147 3.86 -12.89 -3.28
CA GLY A 147 2.83 -12.02 -2.70
C GLY A 147 2.62 -12.34 -1.24
N LEU A 148 2.18 -11.34 -0.51
CA LEU A 148 1.76 -11.43 0.88
C LEU A 148 0.47 -10.65 1.04
N GLU A 149 -0.59 -11.37 1.31
CA GLU A 149 -1.92 -10.83 1.57
C GLU A 149 -2.03 -10.28 3.01
N HIS A 150 -2.78 -9.20 3.15
CA HIS A 150 -3.11 -8.54 4.39
C HIS A 150 -4.62 -8.28 4.47
N ARG A 151 -5.11 -7.77 5.58
CA ARG A 151 -6.55 -7.54 5.81
C ARG A 151 -7.21 -6.68 4.72
N ASN A 152 -6.58 -5.58 4.32
CA ASN A 152 -7.11 -4.63 3.35
C ASN A 152 -6.05 -4.17 2.33
N SER A 153 -5.04 -4.99 2.13
CA SER A 153 -3.98 -4.73 1.15
C SER A 153 -3.26 -6.02 0.76
N THR A 154 -2.44 -5.96 -0.28
CA THR A 154 -1.52 -7.03 -0.65
C THR A 154 -0.22 -6.44 -1.17
N ALA A 155 0.91 -7.00 -0.74
CA ALA A 155 2.24 -6.69 -1.26
C ALA A 155 2.65 -7.76 -2.26
N LEU A 156 2.90 -7.37 -3.49
CA LEU A 156 3.18 -8.25 -4.62
C LEU A 156 4.56 -7.96 -5.22
N ILE A 157 5.18 -9.00 -5.75
CA ILE A 157 6.43 -8.90 -6.50
C ILE A 157 6.27 -9.68 -7.80
N CYS A 158 6.67 -9.10 -8.93
CA CYS A 158 6.77 -9.82 -10.18
C CYS A 158 8.05 -9.44 -10.96
N GLY A 159 8.45 -10.30 -11.88
CA GLY A 159 9.52 -10.03 -12.82
C GLY A 159 9.11 -8.99 -13.87
N ARG A 160 10.06 -8.17 -14.30
CA ARG A 160 9.83 -7.12 -15.32
C ARG A 160 9.32 -7.65 -16.67
N ARG A 161 9.48 -8.95 -16.92
CA ARG A 161 9.03 -9.61 -18.17
C ARG A 161 7.60 -10.10 -18.09
N ASP A 162 6.99 -10.08 -16.89
CA ASP A 162 5.67 -10.63 -16.63
C ASP A 162 4.58 -9.55 -16.64
N LEU A 163 5.00 -8.28 -16.82
CA LEU A 163 4.13 -7.11 -16.77
C LEU A 163 4.01 -6.37 -18.10
#